data_7417b4dff574f6d62c6fc72d69badaff
#
_entry.id   7417b4dff574f6d62c6fc72d69badaff
#
_cell.length_a   1.000
_cell.length_b   1.000
_cell.length_c   1.000
_cell.angle_alpha   90.00
_cell.angle_beta   90.00
_cell.angle_gamma   90.00
#
_symmetry.space_group_name_H-M   'P 1'
#
loop_
_entity.id
_entity.type
_entity.pdbx_description
1 polymer ?
#
loop_
_entity_poly.entity_id
_entity_poly.type
_entity_poly.pdbx_seq_one_letter_code
_entity_poly.pdbx_strand_id
1 'polypeptide(L)'
;MFNVRRVVCSFCFCLGVFTTMANAADVDVLAEKLVQLSTFSGDFRQTLIDDQGEVLQESTGVFFLERPGYFHWETIAPFPQLLVSDLASIWLYDPDLEQVTVRSYDESVSQTPALLLSGDVSKMSASYEVVQTTDNQFSLTPKSQQELFTQLMVEFTEGQLVSMSLEDSLGQTTTFTFLNGIYNQPIPSELFQFIPPEGTDVIVGG
;
A
#
# COMPACT_ATOMS: atom_id res chain seq x y z
N MET A 1 -9.64 -59.93 -54.46
CA MET A 1 -9.29 -58.54 -54.68
C MET A 1 -10.20 -57.71 -53.82
N PHE A 2 -9.76 -57.36 -52.61
CA PHE A 2 -10.50 -56.51 -51.67
C PHE A 2 -9.70 -55.27 -51.39
N ASN A 3 -10.22 -54.11 -51.79
CA ASN A 3 -9.68 -52.79 -51.55
C ASN A 3 -10.12 -52.31 -50.18
N VAL A 4 -9.21 -52.13 -49.23
CA VAL A 4 -9.46 -51.52 -47.93
C VAL A 4 -9.09 -50.02 -48.02
N ARG A 5 -10.12 -49.15 -48.04
CA ARG A 5 -9.98 -47.69 -47.92
C ARG A 5 -9.66 -47.34 -46.44
N ARG A 6 -8.49 -46.81 -46.19
CA ARG A 6 -8.12 -46.20 -44.90
C ARG A 6 -8.78 -44.83 -44.78
N VAL A 7 -9.68 -44.70 -43.83
CA VAL A 7 -10.22 -43.41 -43.38
C VAL A 7 -9.26 -42.87 -42.34
N VAL A 8 -8.57 -41.77 -42.64
CA VAL A 8 -7.75 -41.02 -41.68
C VAL A 8 -8.67 -40.00 -41.02
N CYS A 9 -9.06 -40.25 -39.75
CA CYS A 9 -9.72 -39.27 -38.90
C CYS A 9 -8.68 -38.29 -38.36
N SER A 10 -8.65 -37.09 -38.93
CA SER A 10 -7.85 -35.96 -38.43
C SER A 10 -8.54 -35.39 -37.21
N PHE A 11 -7.99 -35.71 -36.03
CA PHE A 11 -8.47 -35.14 -34.77
C PHE A 11 -7.80 -33.78 -34.57
N CYS A 12 -8.56 -32.71 -34.91
CA CYS A 12 -8.12 -31.32 -34.68
C CYS A 12 -8.22 -31.02 -33.18
N PHE A 13 -7.10 -31.07 -32.46
CA PHE A 13 -6.99 -30.69 -31.07
C PHE A 13 -6.92 -29.15 -30.99
N CYS A 14 -8.05 -28.48 -30.81
CA CYS A 14 -8.06 -27.05 -30.50
C CYS A 14 -7.51 -26.84 -29.10
N LEU A 15 -6.23 -26.46 -28.97
CA LEU A 15 -5.68 -25.88 -27.75
C LEU A 15 -6.37 -24.53 -27.54
N GLY A 16 -7.34 -24.48 -26.66
CA GLY A 16 -7.88 -23.22 -26.14
C GLY A 16 -6.82 -22.53 -25.29
N VAL A 17 -6.23 -21.48 -25.82
CA VAL A 17 -5.40 -20.55 -25.03
C VAL A 17 -6.36 -19.78 -24.15
N PHE A 18 -6.50 -20.20 -22.89
CA PHE A 18 -7.10 -19.38 -21.85
C PHE A 18 -6.11 -18.26 -21.53
N THR A 19 -6.23 -17.13 -22.23
CA THR A 19 -5.62 -15.88 -21.80
C THR A 19 -6.37 -15.42 -20.57
N THR A 20 -5.70 -15.42 -19.44
CA THR A 20 -6.20 -14.80 -18.19
C THR A 20 -6.29 -13.30 -18.40
N MET A 21 -7.50 -12.81 -18.72
CA MET A 21 -7.85 -11.39 -18.71
C MET A 21 -8.20 -10.96 -17.26
N ALA A 22 -7.27 -11.09 -16.32
CA ALA A 22 -7.57 -10.93 -14.90
C ALA A 22 -7.24 -9.55 -14.31
N ASN A 23 -6.49 -8.68 -14.98
CA ASN A 23 -5.86 -7.53 -14.30
C ASN A 23 -6.64 -6.22 -14.29
N ALA A 24 -7.56 -5.95 -15.22
CA ALA A 24 -8.26 -4.66 -15.23
C ALA A 24 -9.43 -4.64 -14.23
N ALA A 25 -10.09 -5.77 -14.01
CA ALA A 25 -11.24 -5.85 -13.11
C ALA A 25 -10.83 -5.77 -11.63
N ASP A 26 -9.72 -6.39 -11.24
CA ASP A 26 -9.30 -6.45 -9.83
C ASP A 26 -8.82 -5.09 -9.31
N VAL A 27 -8.11 -4.32 -10.14
CA VAL A 27 -7.69 -2.97 -9.79
C VAL A 27 -8.89 -2.03 -9.62
N ASP A 28 -9.92 -2.18 -10.45
CA ASP A 28 -11.14 -1.36 -10.35
C ASP A 28 -11.90 -1.68 -9.06
N VAL A 29 -12.01 -2.96 -8.68
CA VAL A 29 -12.65 -3.37 -7.42
C VAL A 29 -11.90 -2.81 -6.20
N LEU A 30 -10.57 -2.89 -6.19
CA LEU A 30 -9.78 -2.29 -5.11
C LEU A 30 -9.92 -0.77 -5.09
N ALA A 31 -9.86 -0.12 -6.26
CA ALA A 31 -10.04 1.32 -6.39
C ALA A 31 -11.40 1.79 -5.86
N GLU A 32 -12.49 1.09 -6.19
CA GLU A 32 -13.82 1.37 -5.66
C GLU A 32 -13.87 1.27 -4.13
N LYS A 33 -13.27 0.23 -3.54
CA LYS A 33 -13.19 0.09 -2.07
C LYS A 33 -12.42 1.26 -1.44
N LEU A 34 -11.28 1.63 -2.01
CA LEU A 34 -10.46 2.71 -1.48
C LEU A 34 -11.08 4.10 -1.66
N VAL A 35 -11.77 4.36 -2.78
CA VAL A 35 -12.47 5.65 -3.01
C VAL A 35 -13.60 5.88 -2.01
N GLN A 36 -14.24 4.81 -1.50
CA GLN A 36 -15.25 4.93 -0.46
C GLN A 36 -14.68 5.41 0.88
N LEU A 37 -13.36 5.33 1.07
CA LEU A 37 -12.66 5.87 2.24
C LEU A 37 -12.21 7.30 1.94
N SER A 38 -13.11 8.30 2.08
CA SER A 38 -12.74 9.72 1.92
C SER A 38 -11.81 10.17 3.03
N THR A 39 -12.09 9.74 4.26
CA THR A 39 -11.22 9.90 5.42
C THR A 39 -11.13 8.58 6.19
N PHE A 40 -9.99 8.34 6.82
CA PHE A 40 -9.77 7.17 7.66
C PHE A 40 -8.77 7.52 8.75
N SER A 41 -9.13 7.28 10.00
CA SER A 41 -8.28 7.52 11.16
C SER A 41 -8.41 6.39 12.18
N GLY A 42 -7.44 6.28 13.06
CA GLY A 42 -7.43 5.26 14.11
C GLY A 42 -6.06 5.05 14.71
N ASP A 43 -5.93 3.92 15.38
CA ASP A 43 -4.66 3.44 15.90
C ASP A 43 -4.08 2.39 14.95
N PHE A 44 -2.76 2.18 15.00
CA PHE A 44 -2.14 1.07 14.31
C PHE A 44 -1.17 0.31 15.22
N ARG A 45 -1.01 -0.97 14.91
CA ARG A 45 0.12 -1.79 15.35
C ARG A 45 0.90 -2.18 14.10
N GLN A 46 2.21 -1.97 14.14
CA GLN A 46 3.14 -2.43 13.13
C GLN A 46 3.98 -3.56 13.70
N THR A 47 4.13 -4.65 12.95
CA THR A 47 5.00 -5.77 13.29
C THR A 47 5.93 -6.03 12.11
N LEU A 48 7.23 -6.02 12.35
CA LEU A 48 8.26 -6.40 11.38
C LEU A 48 8.77 -7.79 11.75
N ILE A 49 8.72 -8.72 10.80
CA ILE A 49 9.27 -10.08 10.93
C ILE A 49 10.33 -10.33 9.86
N ASP A 50 11.28 -11.20 10.17
CA ASP A 50 12.26 -11.66 9.18
C ASP A 50 11.70 -12.79 8.30
N ASP A 51 12.54 -13.31 7.38
CA ASP A 51 12.24 -14.41 6.47
C ASP A 51 12.04 -15.77 7.19
N GLN A 52 12.39 -15.86 8.49
CA GLN A 52 12.19 -17.04 9.33
C GLN A 52 10.94 -16.93 10.20
N GLY A 53 10.28 -15.78 10.19
CA GLY A 53 9.08 -15.47 10.97
C GLY A 53 9.39 -14.98 12.39
N GLU A 54 10.64 -14.59 12.68
CA GLU A 54 11.03 -14.00 13.97
C GLU A 54 10.64 -12.51 14.01
N VAL A 55 10.04 -12.08 15.11
CA VAL A 55 9.66 -10.67 15.29
C VAL A 55 10.90 -9.84 15.54
N LEU A 56 11.20 -8.92 14.62
CA LEU A 56 12.32 -7.97 14.73
C LEU A 56 11.93 -6.70 15.47
N GLN A 57 10.70 -6.21 15.23
CA GLN A 57 10.21 -4.97 15.83
C GLN A 57 8.69 -4.96 15.92
N GLU A 58 8.17 -4.39 17.00
CA GLU A 58 6.78 -3.99 17.12
C GLU A 58 6.70 -2.50 17.41
N SER A 59 5.78 -1.81 16.74
CA SER A 59 5.54 -0.38 16.94
C SER A 59 4.04 -0.12 17.04
N THR A 60 3.68 0.97 17.70
CA THR A 60 2.29 1.42 17.80
C THR A 60 2.20 2.91 17.57
N GLY A 61 1.05 3.36 17.09
CA GLY A 61 0.84 4.77 16.81
C GLY A 61 -0.58 5.07 16.38
N VAL A 62 -0.77 6.28 15.88
CA VAL A 62 -2.04 6.81 15.38
C VAL A 62 -1.88 7.29 13.95
N PHE A 63 -2.98 7.29 13.20
CA PHE A 63 -2.97 7.79 11.83
C PHE A 63 -4.25 8.55 11.49
N PHE A 64 -4.11 9.49 10.57
CA PHE A 64 -5.19 10.25 9.97
C PHE A 64 -4.92 10.38 8.48
N LEU A 65 -5.89 9.99 7.66
CA LEU A 65 -5.84 10.03 6.21
C LEU A 65 -7.02 10.80 5.67
N GLU A 66 -6.79 11.69 4.70
CA GLU A 66 -7.84 12.33 3.93
C GLU A 66 -7.42 12.34 2.46
N ARG A 67 -8.29 11.82 1.59
CA ARG A 67 -8.03 11.81 0.15
C ARG A 67 -8.24 13.19 -0.47
N PRO A 68 -7.43 13.52 -1.48
CA PRO A 68 -6.38 12.73 -2.12
C PRO A 68 -4.98 13.09 -1.60
N GLY A 69 -4.43 12.38 -0.61
CA GLY A 69 -3.01 12.47 -0.27
C GLY A 69 -2.65 13.29 0.96
N TYR A 70 -3.63 13.77 1.74
CA TYR A 70 -3.37 14.25 3.08
C TYR A 70 -3.12 13.07 4.01
N PHE A 71 -2.06 13.15 4.80
CA PHE A 71 -1.57 12.04 5.58
C PHE A 71 -0.88 12.52 6.85
N HIS A 72 -1.24 11.92 7.98
CA HIS A 72 -0.56 12.08 9.26
C HIS A 72 -0.40 10.69 9.85
N TRP A 73 0.84 10.30 10.10
CA TRP A 73 1.17 8.99 10.66
C TRP A 73 2.20 9.19 11.77
N GLU A 74 1.79 8.95 12.99
CA GLU A 74 2.62 9.13 14.17
C GLU A 74 2.89 7.78 14.82
N THR A 75 4.14 7.33 14.75
CA THR A 75 4.64 6.22 15.56
C THR A 75 4.98 6.76 16.95
N ILE A 76 4.36 6.17 17.99
CA ILE A 76 4.51 6.62 19.37
C ILE A 76 5.59 5.82 20.09
N ALA A 77 5.65 4.50 19.83
CA ALA A 77 6.57 3.58 20.49
C ALA A 77 7.03 2.48 19.53
N PRO A 78 8.27 1.93 19.71
CA PRO A 78 9.29 2.34 20.69
C PRO A 78 10.12 3.56 20.26
N PHE A 79 10.17 3.87 18.95
CA PHE A 79 10.94 4.96 18.36
C PHE A 79 9.94 5.96 17.75
N PRO A 80 9.73 7.11 18.39
CA PRO A 80 8.79 8.11 17.90
C PRO A 80 9.20 8.62 16.53
N GLN A 81 8.24 8.67 15.61
CA GLN A 81 8.42 9.29 14.29
C GLN A 81 7.10 9.87 13.82
N LEU A 82 7.15 10.98 13.11
CA LEU A 82 5.97 11.60 12.53
C LEU A 82 6.18 11.79 11.03
N LEU A 83 5.25 11.23 10.24
CA LEU A 83 5.17 11.44 8.80
C LEU A 83 3.91 12.26 8.49
N VAL A 84 4.08 13.43 7.87
CA VAL A 84 2.96 14.31 7.46
C VAL A 84 3.05 14.60 5.97
N SER A 85 1.90 14.62 5.30
CA SER A 85 1.75 15.06 3.92
C SER A 85 0.66 16.13 3.81
N ASP A 86 0.98 17.23 3.12
CA ASP A 86 0.08 18.36 2.85
C ASP A 86 -0.24 18.51 1.35
N LEU A 87 0.00 17.48 0.53
CA LEU A 87 -0.08 17.45 -0.94
C LEU A 87 1.05 18.19 -1.69
N ALA A 88 1.81 19.03 -1.04
CA ALA A 88 2.97 19.67 -1.63
C ALA A 88 4.27 18.98 -1.22
N SER A 89 4.35 18.63 0.05
CA SER A 89 5.52 18.06 0.70
C SER A 89 5.17 16.86 1.56
N ILE A 90 6.14 16.01 1.76
CA ILE A 90 6.14 14.95 2.77
C ILE A 90 7.25 15.28 3.77
N TRP A 91 6.86 15.36 5.02
CA TRP A 91 7.71 15.67 6.15
C TRP A 91 7.89 14.40 6.99
N LEU A 92 9.12 13.94 7.15
CA LEU A 92 9.46 12.87 8.11
C LEU A 92 10.26 13.49 9.24
N TYR A 93 9.67 13.54 10.41
CA TYR A 93 10.29 14.06 11.64
C TYR A 93 10.68 12.93 12.56
N ASP A 94 11.91 12.94 12.97
CA ASP A 94 12.49 12.05 14.00
C ASP A 94 12.85 12.92 15.22
N PRO A 95 12.07 12.88 16.31
CA PRO A 95 12.31 13.70 17.48
C PRO A 95 13.56 13.28 18.26
N ASP A 96 13.95 12.00 18.22
CA ASP A 96 15.14 11.50 18.93
C ASP A 96 16.43 11.99 18.27
N LEU A 97 16.39 12.24 16.97
CA LEU A 97 17.51 12.82 16.19
C LEU A 97 17.39 14.34 16.05
N GLU A 98 16.30 14.95 16.49
CA GLU A 98 15.97 16.37 16.24
C GLU A 98 16.09 16.73 14.74
N GLN A 99 15.64 15.81 13.85
CA GLN A 99 15.82 15.91 12.41
C GLN A 99 14.49 15.84 11.66
N VAL A 100 14.38 16.67 10.64
CA VAL A 100 13.27 16.60 9.65
C VAL A 100 13.84 16.36 8.26
N THR A 101 13.31 15.36 7.57
CA THR A 101 13.52 15.21 6.12
C THR A 101 12.27 15.67 5.40
N VAL A 102 12.42 16.61 4.45
CA VAL A 102 11.34 17.08 3.61
C VAL A 102 11.58 16.68 2.15
N ARG A 103 10.55 16.14 1.50
CA ARG A 103 10.57 15.74 0.09
C ARG A 103 9.33 16.25 -0.64
N SER A 104 9.41 16.38 -1.96
CA SER A 104 8.24 16.60 -2.79
C SER A 104 7.25 15.45 -2.68
N TYR A 105 5.94 15.77 -2.64
CA TYR A 105 4.88 14.75 -2.59
C TYR A 105 4.96 13.78 -3.78
N ASP A 106 5.11 14.29 -5.00
CA ASP A 106 5.10 13.46 -6.22
C ASP A 106 6.24 12.45 -6.28
N GLU A 107 7.41 12.77 -5.70
CA GLU A 107 8.58 11.90 -5.70
C GLU A 107 8.54 10.82 -4.63
N SER A 108 7.80 11.05 -3.56
CA SER A 108 7.82 10.20 -2.36
C SER A 108 6.65 9.24 -2.26
N VAL A 109 5.58 9.44 -3.02
CA VAL A 109 4.37 8.59 -2.94
C VAL A 109 4.68 7.13 -3.25
N SER A 110 5.53 6.85 -4.22
CA SER A 110 5.95 5.50 -4.58
C SER A 110 6.85 4.83 -3.54
N GLN A 111 7.52 5.62 -2.69
CA GLN A 111 8.47 5.11 -1.69
C GLN A 111 7.84 4.87 -0.30
N THR A 112 6.57 5.25 -0.12
CA THR A 112 5.90 5.13 1.18
C THR A 112 4.59 4.36 1.01
N PRO A 113 4.57 3.05 1.27
CA PRO A 113 3.39 2.20 1.05
C PRO A 113 2.12 2.70 1.76
N ALA A 114 2.27 3.29 2.95
CA ALA A 114 1.14 3.86 3.68
C ALA A 114 0.46 5.02 2.93
N LEU A 115 1.20 5.77 2.09
CA LEU A 115 0.65 6.84 1.25
C LEU A 115 -0.25 6.30 0.12
N LEU A 116 -0.15 5.01 -0.25
CA LEU A 116 -1.10 4.39 -1.18
C LEU A 116 -2.53 4.45 -0.66
N LEU A 117 -2.70 4.40 0.66
CA LEU A 117 -4.02 4.47 1.29
C LEU A 117 -4.69 5.83 1.13
N SER A 118 -3.92 6.92 1.06
CA SER A 118 -4.43 8.28 0.86
C SER A 118 -4.31 8.78 -0.58
N GLY A 119 -3.47 8.14 -1.40
CA GLY A 119 -3.10 8.57 -2.74
C GLY A 119 -4.20 8.48 -3.80
N ASP A 120 -3.83 8.89 -5.00
CA ASP A 120 -4.71 8.85 -6.18
C ASP A 120 -4.84 7.42 -6.71
N VAL A 121 -5.97 6.78 -6.42
CA VAL A 121 -6.26 5.40 -6.87
C VAL A 121 -6.30 5.25 -8.39
N SER A 122 -6.51 6.33 -9.15
CA SER A 122 -6.51 6.27 -10.61
C SER A 122 -5.14 5.94 -11.20
N LYS A 123 -4.07 6.21 -10.45
CA LYS A 123 -2.69 5.90 -10.84
C LYS A 123 -2.26 4.48 -10.46
N MET A 124 -3.05 3.78 -9.69
CA MET A 124 -2.70 2.45 -9.14
C MET A 124 -2.41 1.44 -10.26
N SER A 125 -3.23 1.39 -11.30
CA SER A 125 -3.04 0.50 -12.44
C SER A 125 -1.75 0.77 -13.24
N ALA A 126 -1.24 2.00 -13.21
CA ALA A 126 0.03 2.34 -13.86
C ALA A 126 1.24 1.83 -13.06
N SER A 127 1.15 1.85 -11.73
CA SER A 127 2.26 1.53 -10.83
C SER A 127 2.27 0.08 -10.37
N TYR A 128 1.10 -0.57 -10.26
CA TYR A 128 0.98 -1.92 -9.69
C TYR A 128 0.22 -2.88 -10.60
N GLU A 129 0.63 -4.13 -10.55
CA GLU A 129 -0.21 -5.27 -10.92
C GLU A 129 -1.05 -5.64 -9.70
N VAL A 130 -2.38 -5.62 -9.84
CA VAL A 130 -3.31 -5.90 -8.75
C VAL A 130 -4.02 -7.22 -9.03
N VAL A 131 -4.04 -8.09 -8.03
CA VAL A 131 -4.74 -9.37 -8.06
C VAL A 131 -5.61 -9.49 -6.82
N GLN A 132 -6.90 -9.72 -7.02
CA GLN A 132 -7.81 -10.07 -5.94
C GLN A 132 -7.59 -11.55 -5.56
N THR A 133 -7.00 -11.81 -4.40
CA THR A 133 -6.69 -13.17 -3.94
C THR A 133 -7.87 -13.84 -3.25
N THR A 134 -8.71 -13.06 -2.59
CA THR A 134 -10.00 -13.46 -2.00
C THR A 134 -11.01 -12.31 -2.15
N ASP A 135 -12.26 -12.52 -1.76
CA ASP A 135 -13.30 -11.46 -1.80
C ASP A 135 -12.90 -10.17 -1.05
N ASN A 136 -11.97 -10.30 -0.09
CA ASN A 136 -11.59 -9.21 0.81
C ASN A 136 -10.08 -8.92 0.83
N GLN A 137 -9.28 -9.59 0.00
CA GLN A 137 -7.83 -9.44 0.02
C GLN A 137 -7.28 -9.21 -1.38
N PHE A 138 -6.38 -8.25 -1.48
CA PHE A 138 -5.72 -7.84 -2.72
C PHE A 138 -4.21 -7.88 -2.57
N SER A 139 -3.56 -8.43 -3.59
CA SER A 139 -2.11 -8.40 -3.74
C SER A 139 -1.73 -7.38 -4.80
N LEU A 140 -0.79 -6.49 -4.48
CA LEU A 140 -0.24 -5.48 -5.37
C LEU A 140 1.24 -5.77 -5.56
N THR A 141 1.65 -5.98 -6.80
CA THR A 141 3.05 -6.15 -7.18
C THR A 141 3.53 -4.92 -7.92
N PRO A 142 4.58 -4.23 -7.46
CA PRO A 142 5.14 -3.08 -8.16
C PRO A 142 5.59 -3.44 -9.57
N LYS A 143 5.30 -2.59 -10.55
CA LYS A 143 5.81 -2.71 -11.93
C LYS A 143 7.23 -2.16 -12.07
N SER A 144 7.63 -1.28 -11.16
CA SER A 144 8.98 -0.72 -11.09
C SER A 144 9.85 -1.55 -10.15
N GLN A 145 11.10 -1.80 -10.53
CA GLN A 145 12.11 -2.45 -9.68
C GLN A 145 12.78 -1.47 -8.68
N GLN A 146 12.38 -0.22 -8.69
CA GLN A 146 12.92 0.82 -7.79
C GLN A 146 12.09 0.96 -6.50
N GLU A 147 11.01 0.21 -6.36
CA GLU A 147 10.22 0.18 -5.14
C GLU A 147 10.95 -0.54 -4.01
N LEU A 148 10.69 -0.11 -2.77
CA LEU A 148 11.31 -0.67 -1.57
C LEU A 148 10.70 -2.01 -1.14
N PHE A 149 9.64 -2.45 -1.80
CA PHE A 149 8.94 -3.70 -1.50
C PHE A 149 8.65 -4.48 -2.79
N THR A 150 8.52 -5.78 -2.65
CA THR A 150 8.24 -6.72 -3.75
C THR A 150 6.76 -7.06 -3.85
N GLN A 151 6.04 -6.99 -2.74
CA GLN A 151 4.61 -7.25 -2.66
C GLN A 151 3.96 -6.43 -1.56
N LEU A 152 2.74 -5.97 -1.82
CA LEU A 152 1.86 -5.34 -0.85
C LEU A 152 0.53 -6.10 -0.82
N MET A 153 0.12 -6.54 0.36
CA MET A 153 -1.19 -7.14 0.61
C MET A 153 -2.08 -6.12 1.32
N VAL A 154 -3.33 -6.03 0.90
CA VAL A 154 -4.35 -5.15 1.51
C VAL A 154 -5.56 -6.00 1.86
N GLU A 155 -6.04 -5.92 3.10
CA GLU A 155 -7.14 -6.75 3.59
C GLU A 155 -8.28 -5.90 4.15
N PHE A 156 -9.49 -6.29 3.79
CA PHE A 156 -10.73 -5.67 4.25
C PHE A 156 -11.55 -6.68 5.05
N THR A 157 -12.33 -6.20 6.00
CA THR A 157 -13.37 -6.97 6.70
C THR A 157 -14.62 -6.11 6.74
N GLU A 158 -15.75 -6.66 6.27
CA GLU A 158 -17.03 -5.94 6.19
C GLU A 158 -16.92 -4.59 5.45
N GLY A 159 -16.05 -4.51 4.43
CA GLY A 159 -15.79 -3.29 3.66
C GLY A 159 -14.84 -2.30 4.33
N GLN A 160 -14.36 -2.57 5.52
CA GLN A 160 -13.40 -1.74 6.25
C GLN A 160 -11.97 -2.27 6.06
N LEU A 161 -11.03 -1.37 5.83
CA LEU A 161 -9.61 -1.70 5.77
C LEU A 161 -9.10 -2.10 7.16
N VAL A 162 -8.61 -3.32 7.31
CA VAL A 162 -8.17 -3.86 8.61
C VAL A 162 -6.68 -4.14 8.67
N SER A 163 -6.04 -4.42 7.55
CA SER A 163 -4.59 -4.62 7.54
C SER A 163 -3.95 -4.28 6.20
N MET A 164 -2.67 -3.98 6.26
CA MET A 164 -1.77 -3.83 5.13
C MET A 164 -0.45 -4.51 5.48
N SER A 165 0.06 -5.35 4.59
CA SER A 165 1.31 -6.07 4.79
C SER A 165 2.19 -5.93 3.56
N LEU A 166 3.46 -5.61 3.76
CA LEU A 166 4.43 -5.48 2.69
C LEU A 166 5.61 -6.43 2.90
N GLU A 167 6.09 -7.03 1.82
CA GLU A 167 7.29 -7.84 1.78
C GLU A 167 8.40 -7.09 1.04
N ASP A 168 9.59 -7.03 1.62
CA ASP A 168 10.74 -6.39 0.99
C ASP A 168 11.59 -7.40 0.18
N SER A 169 12.66 -6.92 -0.45
CA SER A 169 13.56 -7.75 -1.23
C SER A 169 14.45 -8.70 -0.40
N LEU A 170 14.46 -8.56 0.92
CA LEU A 170 15.18 -9.43 1.86
C LEU A 170 14.27 -10.51 2.46
N GLY A 171 12.98 -10.53 2.07
CA GLY A 171 11.97 -11.45 2.60
C GLY A 171 11.44 -11.03 3.97
N GLN A 172 11.73 -9.79 4.42
CA GLN A 172 11.14 -9.25 5.64
C GLN A 172 9.71 -8.82 5.36
N THR A 173 8.82 -9.05 6.30
CA THR A 173 7.41 -8.65 6.20
C THR A 173 7.06 -7.63 7.27
N THR A 174 6.58 -6.47 6.83
CA THR A 174 6.00 -5.45 7.72
C THR A 174 4.49 -5.50 7.61
N THR A 175 3.81 -5.75 8.71
CA THR A 175 2.34 -5.77 8.79
C THR A 175 1.84 -4.61 9.63
N PHE A 176 0.92 -3.82 9.09
CA PHE A 176 0.15 -2.81 9.80
C PHE A 176 -1.24 -3.37 10.06
N THR A 177 -1.64 -3.44 11.31
CA THR A 177 -3.01 -3.78 11.73
C THR A 177 -3.68 -2.50 12.20
N PHE A 178 -4.82 -2.15 11.58
CA PHE A 178 -5.58 -0.95 11.91
C PHE A 178 -6.60 -1.27 13.01
N LEU A 179 -6.64 -0.44 14.03
CA LEU A 179 -7.44 -0.61 15.22
C LEU A 179 -8.30 0.65 15.44
N ASN A 180 -9.46 0.49 16.04
CA ASN A 180 -10.34 1.60 16.38
C ASN A 180 -10.64 2.54 15.19
N GLY A 181 -10.78 1.96 13.99
CA GLY A 181 -10.95 2.69 12.74
C GLY A 181 -12.20 3.57 12.72
N ILE A 182 -12.03 4.85 12.37
CA ILE A 182 -13.09 5.82 12.15
C ILE A 182 -13.07 6.21 10.68
N TYR A 183 -14.20 6.02 10.00
CA TYR A 183 -14.30 6.17 8.55
C TYR A 183 -15.22 7.34 8.20
N ASN A 184 -14.84 8.10 7.18
CA ASN A 184 -15.67 9.14 6.55
C ASN A 184 -16.18 10.20 7.54
N GLN A 185 -15.37 10.54 8.56
CA GLN A 185 -15.63 11.63 9.48
C GLN A 185 -14.65 12.79 9.22
N PRO A 186 -15.07 14.05 9.45
CA PRO A 186 -14.18 15.18 9.27
C PRO A 186 -12.93 15.08 10.15
N ILE A 187 -11.77 15.38 9.56
CA ILE A 187 -10.49 15.44 10.25
C ILE A 187 -10.04 16.91 10.30
N PRO A 188 -9.56 17.41 11.45
CA PRO A 188 -9.02 18.76 11.54
C PRO A 188 -7.85 18.97 10.59
N SER A 189 -7.91 20.00 9.76
CA SER A 189 -6.89 20.27 8.71
C SER A 189 -5.50 20.56 9.28
N GLU A 190 -5.43 20.98 10.53
CA GLU A 190 -4.19 21.28 11.26
C GLU A 190 -3.32 20.02 11.44
N LEU A 191 -3.93 18.84 11.45
CA LEU A 191 -3.20 17.56 11.54
C LEU A 191 -2.35 17.28 10.30
N PHE A 192 -2.68 17.88 9.18
CA PHE A 192 -1.95 17.73 7.92
C PHE A 192 -0.93 18.83 7.66
N GLN A 193 -0.68 19.69 8.67
CA GLN A 193 0.31 20.74 8.60
C GLN A 193 1.46 20.42 9.55
N PHE A 194 2.68 20.59 9.07
CA PHE A 194 3.87 20.37 9.87
C PHE A 194 4.76 21.62 9.88
N ILE A 195 5.13 22.03 11.07
CA ILE A 195 6.10 23.12 11.27
C ILE A 195 7.25 22.52 12.08
N PRO A 196 8.47 22.48 11.50
CA PRO A 196 9.64 21.97 12.22
C PRO A 196 9.81 22.67 13.57
N PRO A 197 10.00 21.94 14.68
CA PRO A 197 10.32 22.53 15.97
C PRO A 197 11.61 23.37 15.91
N GLU A 198 11.72 24.35 16.81
CA GLU A 198 12.92 25.19 16.92
C GLU A 198 14.13 24.32 17.28
N GLY A 199 15.24 24.51 16.55
CA GLY A 199 16.48 23.74 16.76
C GLY A 199 16.58 22.45 15.95
N THR A 200 15.52 22.07 15.22
CA THR A 200 15.50 20.87 14.38
C THR A 200 16.33 21.09 13.10
N ASP A 201 17.16 20.12 12.75
CA ASP A 201 17.88 20.09 11.47
C ASP A 201 16.95 19.69 10.33
N VAL A 202 16.88 20.53 9.29
CA VAL A 202 15.98 20.29 8.14
C VAL A 202 16.76 19.89 6.91
N ILE A 203 16.60 18.63 6.51
CA ILE A 203 17.22 18.04 5.32
C ILE A 203 16.22 18.06 4.18
N VAL A 204 16.55 18.76 3.09
CA VAL A 204 15.77 18.73 1.86
C VAL A 204 16.26 17.57 1.01
N GLY A 205 15.42 16.53 0.85
CA GLY A 205 15.68 15.43 -0.05
C GLY A 205 15.47 15.88 -1.51
N GLY A 206 16.42 15.55 -2.37
CA GLY A 206 16.31 15.78 -3.81
C GLY A 206 15.61 14.62 -4.49
#